data_97e573cdd7633144c0409366b15cad11
#
_entry.id   97e573cdd7633144c0409366b15cad11
#
_cell.length_a   1.000
_cell.length_b   1.000
_cell.length_c   1.000
_cell.angle_alpha   90.00
_cell.angle_beta   90.00
_cell.angle_gamma   90.00
#
_symmetry.space_group_name_H-M   'P 1'
#
loop_
_entity.id
_entity.type
_entity.pdbx_description
1 polymer ?
#
loop_
_entity_poly.entity_id
_entity_poly.type
_entity_poly.pdbx_seq_one_letter_code
_entity_poly.pdbx_strand_id
1 'polypeptide(L)'
;MVKNMNEEMKKKYDELKKKNRITSIQKSWGNNVLLQECIESTGAKVLPYDDGNKISEEIQSKIPFLNGRVDFSRFKYKNSINTISSINELINSSTEFYVMWDEANLPCLKLELKDIINFIDDVTCVSFDTWVVSSDYNTIIEFYHEEEIMLGILS
;
A
#
# COMPACT_ATOMS: atom_id res chain seq x y z
N MET A 1 -8.48 24.63 37.68
CA MET A 1 -8.12 25.74 36.77
C MET A 1 -6.86 25.43 35.99
N VAL A 2 -5.73 25.33 36.66
CA VAL A 2 -4.47 24.96 36.04
C VAL A 2 -4.58 23.59 35.30
N LYS A 3 -5.30 22.66 35.89
CA LYS A 3 -5.54 21.30 35.33
C LYS A 3 -6.33 21.36 34.02
N ASN A 4 -7.38 22.19 33.93
CA ASN A 4 -8.18 22.33 32.70
C ASN A 4 -7.40 23.04 31.59
N MET A 5 -6.63 24.06 31.95
CA MET A 5 -5.74 24.71 30.99
C MET A 5 -4.70 23.75 30.45
N ASN A 6 -4.14 22.89 31.30
CA ASN A 6 -3.16 21.91 30.90
C ASN A 6 -3.75 20.86 29.94
N GLU A 7 -5.01 20.49 30.14
CA GLU A 7 -5.70 19.55 29.26
C GLU A 7 -5.95 20.15 27.87
N GLU A 8 -6.42 21.39 27.78
CA GLU A 8 -6.61 22.08 26.51
C GLU A 8 -5.28 22.32 25.78
N MET A 9 -4.27 22.77 26.50
CA MET A 9 -2.95 22.99 25.94
C MET A 9 -2.32 21.67 25.47
N LYS A 10 -2.48 20.63 26.25
CA LYS A 10 -2.01 19.28 25.89
C LYS A 10 -2.67 18.79 24.61
N LYS A 11 -4.00 18.97 24.49
CA LYS A 11 -4.75 18.57 23.30
C LYS A 11 -4.26 19.32 22.07
N LYS A 12 -4.10 20.64 22.17
CA LYS A 12 -3.57 21.46 21.08
C LYS A 12 -2.15 21.06 20.71
N TYR A 13 -1.32 20.78 21.70
CA TYR A 13 0.05 20.34 21.49
C TYR A 13 0.08 18.98 20.79
N ASP A 14 -0.75 18.03 21.23
CA ASP A 14 -0.83 16.71 20.62
C ASP A 14 -1.32 16.77 19.16
N GLU A 15 -2.32 17.62 18.87
CA GLU A 15 -2.81 17.87 17.52
C GLU A 15 -1.73 18.46 16.62
N LEU A 16 -0.99 19.46 17.12
CA LEU A 16 0.09 20.09 16.38
C LEU A 16 1.24 19.11 16.12
N LYS A 17 1.59 18.32 17.12
CA LYS A 17 2.63 17.29 17.01
C LYS A 17 2.26 16.25 15.98
N LYS A 18 1.00 15.80 15.97
CA LYS A 18 0.48 14.85 14.97
C LYS A 18 0.54 15.45 13.57
N LYS A 19 0.09 16.69 13.39
CA LYS A 19 0.12 17.40 12.12
C LYS A 19 1.56 17.55 11.61
N ASN A 20 2.48 17.92 12.48
CA ASN A 20 3.89 18.06 12.12
C ASN A 20 4.51 16.73 11.71
N ARG A 21 4.14 15.65 12.40
CA ARG A 21 4.59 14.30 12.05
C ARG A 21 4.10 13.89 10.66
N ILE A 22 2.83 14.11 10.35
CA ILE A 22 2.25 13.81 9.04
C ILE A 22 2.95 14.62 7.95
N THR A 23 3.14 15.91 8.16
CA THR A 23 3.84 16.80 7.23
C THR A 23 5.26 16.30 6.97
N SER A 24 5.97 15.91 8.04
CA SER A 24 7.32 15.37 7.93
C SER A 24 7.37 14.07 7.13
N ILE A 25 6.43 13.17 7.37
CA ILE A 25 6.32 11.90 6.63
C ILE A 25 6.06 12.19 5.15
N GLN A 26 5.08 13.02 4.81
CA GLN A 26 4.76 13.35 3.43
C GLN A 26 5.93 14.05 2.72
N LYS A 27 6.66 14.88 3.43
CA LYS A 27 7.88 15.52 2.91
C LYS A 27 8.95 14.48 2.59
N SER A 28 9.09 13.45 3.42
CA SER A 28 10.06 12.37 3.19
C SER A 28 9.79 11.61 1.89
N TRP A 29 8.54 11.55 1.44
CA TRP A 29 8.19 10.91 0.16
C TRP A 29 8.87 11.59 -1.01
N GLY A 30 8.94 12.92 -1.03
CA GLY A 30 9.60 13.69 -2.08
C GLY A 30 11.11 13.45 -2.15
N ASN A 31 11.72 13.02 -1.04
CA ASN A 31 13.15 12.74 -0.96
C ASN A 31 13.50 11.27 -1.20
N ASN A 32 12.49 10.41 -1.37
CA ASN A 32 12.72 8.99 -1.64
C ASN A 32 12.83 8.77 -3.16
N VAL A 33 14.04 8.54 -3.64
CA VAL A 33 14.34 8.44 -5.07
C VAL A 33 13.58 7.29 -5.73
N LEU A 34 13.60 6.10 -5.13
CA LEU A 34 12.95 4.93 -5.69
C LEU A 34 11.42 5.10 -5.75
N LEU A 35 10.85 5.70 -4.71
CA LEU A 35 9.41 6.01 -4.69
C LEU A 35 9.06 7.01 -5.80
N GLN A 36 9.85 8.05 -5.96
CA GLN A 36 9.61 9.08 -6.98
C GLN A 36 9.74 8.50 -8.40
N GLU A 37 10.71 7.64 -8.64
CA GLU A 37 10.82 6.92 -9.91
C GLU A 37 9.60 6.07 -10.21
N CYS A 38 9.10 5.36 -9.20
CA CYS A 38 7.87 4.57 -9.32
C CYS A 38 6.67 5.46 -9.69
N ILE A 39 6.49 6.57 -9.00
CA ILE A 39 5.39 7.50 -9.25
C ILE A 39 5.46 8.08 -10.65
N GLU A 40 6.64 8.51 -11.10
CA GLU A 40 6.83 9.08 -12.43
C GLU A 40 6.58 8.05 -13.54
N SER A 41 7.12 6.84 -13.39
CA SER A 41 6.97 5.78 -14.39
C SER A 41 5.54 5.34 -14.57
N THR A 42 4.83 5.17 -13.45
CA THR A 42 3.48 4.61 -13.45
C THR A 42 2.37 5.65 -13.63
N GLY A 43 2.66 6.92 -13.37
CA GLY A 43 1.62 7.95 -13.28
C GLY A 43 0.66 7.76 -12.11
N ALA A 44 1.09 7.05 -11.07
CA ALA A 44 0.26 6.71 -9.92
C ALA A 44 -0.25 7.94 -9.18
N LYS A 45 -1.46 7.81 -8.65
CA LYS A 45 -2.01 8.80 -7.72
C LYS A 45 -1.48 8.48 -6.32
N VAL A 46 -0.84 9.45 -5.69
CA VAL A 46 -0.35 9.33 -4.31
C VAL A 46 -1.48 9.76 -3.38
N LEU A 47 -1.94 8.86 -2.51
CA LEU A 47 -2.99 9.19 -1.56
C LEU A 47 -2.40 10.00 -0.39
N PRO A 48 -3.14 11.01 0.11
CA PRO A 48 -2.74 11.69 1.34
C PRO A 48 -2.59 10.70 2.50
N TYR A 49 -1.76 11.04 3.48
CA TYR A 49 -1.42 10.16 4.59
C TYR A 49 -2.66 9.55 5.27
N ASP A 50 -3.65 10.37 5.60
CA ASP A 50 -4.86 9.89 6.29
C ASP A 50 -5.69 8.95 5.41
N ASP A 51 -5.81 9.25 4.12
CA ASP A 51 -6.54 8.41 3.17
C ASP A 51 -5.83 7.07 2.98
N GLY A 52 -4.51 7.08 2.87
CA GLY A 52 -3.70 5.87 2.77
C GLY A 52 -3.83 4.99 4.01
N ASN A 53 -3.88 5.59 5.20
CA ASN A 53 -4.07 4.85 6.44
C ASN A 53 -5.44 4.18 6.51
N LYS A 54 -6.49 4.85 6.04
CA LYS A 54 -7.83 4.26 5.98
C LYS A 54 -7.87 3.06 5.05
N ILE A 55 -7.21 3.16 3.89
CA ILE A 55 -7.11 2.03 2.96
C ILE A 55 -6.33 0.89 3.60
N SER A 56 -5.23 1.17 4.27
CA SER A 56 -4.44 0.16 4.98
C SER A 56 -5.26 -0.56 6.06
N GLU A 57 -6.03 0.17 6.83
CA GLU A 57 -6.93 -0.39 7.85
C GLU A 57 -8.00 -1.30 7.22
N GLU A 58 -8.61 -0.86 6.11
CA GLU A 58 -9.58 -1.65 5.37
C GLU A 58 -8.97 -2.95 4.84
N ILE A 59 -7.78 -2.87 4.28
CA ILE A 59 -7.06 -4.06 3.79
C ILE A 59 -6.80 -5.03 4.93
N GLN A 60 -6.30 -4.55 6.07
CA GLN A 60 -6.00 -5.40 7.22
C GLN A 60 -7.26 -6.02 7.84
N SER A 61 -8.42 -5.35 7.73
CA SER A 61 -9.68 -5.88 8.24
C SER A 61 -10.30 -6.93 7.32
N LYS A 62 -10.04 -6.87 6.02
CA LYS A 62 -10.70 -7.72 5.01
C LYS A 62 -9.79 -8.83 4.49
N ILE A 63 -8.49 -8.61 4.44
CA ILE A 63 -7.53 -9.57 3.92
C ILE A 63 -6.78 -10.21 5.09
N PRO A 64 -6.77 -11.55 5.19
CA PRO A 64 -6.08 -12.23 6.28
C PRO A 64 -4.56 -12.13 6.12
N PHE A 65 -3.89 -11.64 7.16
CA PHE A 65 -2.43 -11.61 7.27
C PHE A 65 -1.98 -12.49 8.43
N LEU A 66 -0.83 -13.10 8.27
CA LEU A 66 -0.19 -13.91 9.32
C LEU A 66 1.32 -13.70 9.27
N ASN A 67 1.89 -13.23 10.38
CA ASN A 67 3.34 -13.01 10.51
C ASN A 67 3.92 -12.11 9.40
N GLY A 68 3.21 -11.02 9.09
CA GLY A 68 3.66 -10.03 8.11
C GLY A 68 3.48 -10.43 6.65
N ARG A 69 2.81 -11.55 6.39
CA ARG A 69 2.50 -12.03 5.04
C ARG A 69 1.00 -12.29 4.90
N VAL A 70 0.53 -12.29 3.65
CA VAL A 70 -0.86 -12.67 3.36
C VAL A 70 -1.05 -14.15 3.67
N ASP A 71 -2.12 -14.48 4.40
CA ASP A 71 -2.50 -15.87 4.66
C ASP A 71 -3.40 -16.38 3.52
N PHE A 72 -2.78 -16.91 2.47
CA PHE A 72 -3.49 -17.40 1.30
C PHE A 72 -4.31 -18.67 1.55
N SER A 73 -4.13 -19.33 2.69
CA SER A 73 -4.92 -20.52 3.02
C SER A 73 -6.42 -20.22 3.16
N ARG A 74 -6.77 -18.95 3.42
CA ARG A 74 -8.17 -18.51 3.57
C ARG A 74 -8.80 -18.01 2.27
N PHE A 75 -8.07 -18.04 1.18
CA PHE A 75 -8.55 -17.55 -0.11
C PHE A 75 -9.26 -18.65 -0.86
N LYS A 76 -10.38 -18.30 -1.51
CA LYS A 76 -11.11 -19.21 -2.39
C LYS A 76 -10.27 -19.63 -3.58
N TYR A 77 -9.55 -18.68 -4.16
CA TYR A 77 -8.63 -18.90 -5.28
C TYR A 77 -7.25 -18.35 -4.92
N LYS A 78 -6.22 -19.11 -5.23
CA LYS A 78 -4.82 -18.67 -5.07
C LYS A 78 -3.97 -19.29 -6.15
N ASN A 79 -3.00 -18.56 -6.64
CA ASN A 79 -2.09 -19.00 -7.69
C ASN A 79 -0.71 -18.39 -7.50
N SER A 80 0.31 -19.22 -7.62
CA SER A 80 1.68 -18.75 -7.72
C SER A 80 1.90 -18.19 -9.12
N ILE A 81 2.52 -17.02 -9.22
CA ILE A 81 2.75 -16.31 -10.47
C ILE A 81 4.22 -16.48 -10.87
N ASN A 82 4.44 -17.15 -11.99
CA ASN A 82 5.80 -17.36 -12.52
C ASN A 82 6.19 -16.31 -13.56
N THR A 83 5.20 -15.76 -14.26
CA THR A 83 5.40 -14.75 -15.30
C THR A 83 4.46 -13.58 -15.05
N ILE A 84 5.00 -12.36 -14.97
CA ILE A 84 4.20 -11.16 -14.66
C ILE A 84 3.05 -10.96 -15.64
N SER A 85 3.28 -11.21 -16.92
CA SER A 85 2.25 -11.07 -17.95
C SER A 85 1.05 -12.02 -17.76
N SER A 86 1.23 -13.13 -17.05
CA SER A 86 0.13 -14.08 -16.77
C SER A 86 -0.95 -13.47 -15.86
N ILE A 87 -0.64 -12.42 -15.13
CA ILE A 87 -1.61 -11.72 -14.30
C ILE A 87 -2.74 -11.15 -15.15
N ASN A 88 -2.43 -10.67 -16.36
CA ASN A 88 -3.43 -10.16 -17.30
C ASN A 88 -4.48 -11.20 -17.72
N GLU A 89 -4.13 -12.47 -17.68
CA GLU A 89 -5.03 -13.57 -18.00
C GLU A 89 -6.02 -13.86 -16.87
N LEU A 90 -5.66 -13.47 -15.65
CA LEU A 90 -6.43 -13.77 -14.45
C LEU A 90 -7.29 -12.59 -14.00
N ILE A 91 -6.85 -11.36 -14.29
CA ILE A 91 -7.48 -10.13 -13.81
C ILE A 91 -7.54 -9.12 -14.95
N ASN A 92 -8.64 -8.34 -15.00
CA ASN A 92 -8.77 -7.22 -15.94
C ASN A 92 -7.73 -6.14 -15.64
N SER A 93 -6.86 -5.85 -16.61
CA SER A 93 -5.76 -4.90 -16.47
C SER A 93 -6.22 -3.43 -16.32
N SER A 94 -7.47 -3.13 -16.65
CA SER A 94 -8.06 -1.79 -16.45
C SER A 94 -8.57 -1.57 -15.02
N THR A 95 -8.57 -2.60 -14.18
CA THR A 95 -9.00 -2.49 -12.79
C THR A 95 -8.04 -1.62 -11.99
N GLU A 96 -8.58 -0.73 -11.16
CA GLU A 96 -7.75 0.07 -10.25
C GLU A 96 -7.34 -0.75 -9.03
N PHE A 97 -6.08 -0.59 -8.65
CA PHE A 97 -5.47 -1.25 -7.52
C PHE A 97 -4.79 -0.24 -6.60
N TYR A 98 -4.69 -0.60 -5.33
CA TYR A 98 -3.84 0.08 -4.37
C TYR A 98 -2.50 -0.63 -4.28
N VAL A 99 -1.42 0.14 -4.19
CA VAL A 99 -0.07 -0.38 -3.97
C VAL A 99 0.41 0.07 -2.61
N MET A 100 0.87 -0.88 -1.81
CA MET A 100 1.45 -0.64 -0.49
C MET A 100 2.72 -1.45 -0.30
N TRP A 101 3.55 -1.00 0.61
CA TRP A 101 4.82 -1.66 0.94
C TRP A 101 4.90 -1.96 2.42
N ASP A 102 5.89 -2.75 2.80
CA ASP A 102 6.15 -3.18 4.18
C ASP A 102 6.66 -2.08 5.11
N GLU A 103 7.00 -0.91 4.58
CA GLU A 103 7.39 0.25 5.39
C GLU A 103 6.19 1.13 5.72
N ALA A 104 5.96 1.36 7.02
CA ALA A 104 4.78 2.07 7.51
C ALA A 104 4.68 3.54 7.05
N ASN A 105 5.81 4.18 6.77
CA ASN A 105 5.84 5.61 6.40
C ASN A 105 5.76 5.86 4.91
N LEU A 106 5.71 4.81 4.09
CA LEU A 106 5.50 4.95 2.65
C LEU A 106 4.02 5.20 2.34
N PRO A 107 3.73 5.93 1.26
CA PRO A 107 2.34 6.21 0.90
C PRO A 107 1.66 4.99 0.30
N CYS A 108 0.33 5.03 0.27
CA CYS A 108 -0.47 4.16 -0.57
C CYS A 108 -0.63 4.83 -1.93
N LEU A 109 -0.41 4.08 -3.00
CA LEU A 109 -0.63 4.56 -4.37
C LEU A 109 -1.90 3.94 -4.94
N LYS A 110 -2.54 4.67 -5.86
CA LYS A 110 -3.70 4.17 -6.60
C LYS A 110 -3.41 4.28 -8.09
N LEU A 111 -3.53 3.18 -8.81
CA LEU A 111 -3.25 3.11 -10.24
C LEU A 111 -3.92 1.89 -10.87
N GLU A 112 -3.97 1.84 -12.20
CA GLU A 112 -4.48 0.69 -12.92
C GLU A 112 -3.46 -0.44 -12.94
N LEU A 113 -3.94 -1.67 -12.95
CA LEU A 113 -3.09 -2.86 -12.96
C LEU A 113 -2.12 -2.89 -14.16
N LYS A 114 -2.55 -2.41 -15.31
CA LYS A 114 -1.69 -2.35 -16.50
C LYS A 114 -0.41 -1.54 -16.27
N ASP A 115 -0.53 -0.44 -15.52
CA ASP A 115 0.62 0.40 -15.22
C ASP A 115 1.55 -0.25 -14.21
N ILE A 116 0.98 -0.97 -13.25
CA ILE A 116 1.76 -1.77 -12.29
C ILE A 116 2.58 -2.83 -13.03
N ILE A 117 1.95 -3.56 -13.93
CA ILE A 117 2.59 -4.65 -14.67
C ILE A 117 3.67 -4.10 -15.60
N ASN A 118 3.38 -3.01 -16.32
CA ASN A 118 4.33 -2.41 -17.26
C ASN A 118 5.59 -1.87 -16.57
N PHE A 119 5.47 -1.44 -15.32
CA PHE A 119 6.58 -0.85 -14.55
C PHE A 119 6.84 -1.62 -13.26
N ILE A 120 6.69 -2.94 -13.31
CA ILE A 120 6.74 -3.79 -12.11
C ILE A 120 8.07 -3.66 -11.35
N ASP A 121 9.18 -3.52 -12.03
CA ASP A 121 10.47 -3.38 -11.38
C ASP A 121 10.54 -2.08 -10.58
N ASP A 122 10.03 -0.99 -11.12
CA ASP A 122 9.98 0.30 -10.41
C ASP A 122 9.05 0.22 -9.19
N VAL A 123 7.95 -0.53 -9.30
CA VAL A 123 6.99 -0.72 -8.20
C VAL A 123 7.59 -1.57 -7.08
N THR A 124 8.25 -2.67 -7.42
CA THR A 124 8.77 -3.61 -6.44
C THR A 124 10.14 -3.23 -5.85
N CYS A 125 10.84 -2.27 -6.46
CA CYS A 125 12.12 -1.78 -5.96
C CYS A 125 12.00 -0.80 -4.78
N VAL A 126 10.81 -0.27 -4.49
CA VAL A 126 10.62 0.76 -3.46
C VAL A 126 10.92 0.23 -2.06
N SER A 127 10.52 -1.00 -1.77
CA SER A 127 10.81 -1.65 -0.51
C SER A 127 10.91 -3.18 -0.71
N PHE A 128 11.11 -3.93 0.37
CA PHE A 128 11.32 -5.38 0.29
C PHE A 128 10.08 -6.14 -0.19
N ASP A 129 8.93 -5.83 0.40
CA ASP A 129 7.68 -6.50 0.07
C ASP A 129 6.67 -5.50 -0.46
N THR A 130 5.89 -5.91 -1.46
CA THR A 130 4.88 -5.08 -2.11
C THR A 130 3.56 -5.81 -2.13
N TRP A 131 2.48 -5.12 -1.76
CA TRP A 131 1.11 -5.63 -1.85
C TRP A 131 0.32 -4.76 -2.83
N VAL A 132 -0.36 -5.44 -3.73
CA VAL A 132 -1.20 -4.83 -4.76
C VAL A 132 -2.61 -5.35 -4.53
N VAL A 133 -3.52 -4.47 -4.13
CA VAL A 133 -4.87 -4.85 -3.67
C VAL A 133 -5.92 -4.14 -4.52
N SER A 134 -6.88 -4.91 -5.05
CA SER A 134 -7.98 -4.33 -5.83
C SER A 134 -8.82 -3.35 -4.99
N SER A 135 -9.42 -2.36 -5.65
CA SER A 135 -10.20 -1.33 -4.97
C SER A 135 -11.43 -1.87 -4.25
N ASP A 136 -11.91 -3.06 -4.62
CA ASP A 136 -12.99 -3.77 -3.93
C ASP A 136 -12.48 -4.68 -2.81
N TYR A 137 -11.17 -4.73 -2.58
CA TYR A 137 -10.50 -5.55 -1.55
C TYR A 137 -10.68 -7.06 -1.72
N ASN A 138 -11.05 -7.51 -2.89
CA ASN A 138 -11.30 -8.94 -3.14
C ASN A 138 -10.08 -9.68 -3.70
N THR A 139 -9.17 -8.97 -4.35
CA THR A 139 -7.99 -9.53 -5.00
C THR A 139 -6.73 -8.91 -4.42
N ILE A 140 -5.74 -9.74 -4.12
CA ILE A 140 -4.43 -9.26 -3.69
C ILE A 140 -3.32 -10.01 -4.43
N ILE A 141 -2.26 -9.27 -4.76
CA ILE A 141 -1.02 -9.83 -5.27
C ILE A 141 0.09 -9.46 -4.30
N GLU A 142 0.76 -10.47 -3.77
CA GLU A 142 1.89 -10.27 -2.86
C GLU A 142 3.19 -10.53 -3.62
N PHE A 143 4.07 -9.53 -3.63
CA PHE A 143 5.44 -9.64 -4.15
C PHE A 143 6.37 -9.71 -2.96
N TYR A 144 6.81 -10.92 -2.64
CA TYR A 144 7.68 -11.18 -1.49
C TYR A 144 9.15 -11.05 -1.89
N HIS A 145 10.00 -10.55 -0.99
CA HIS A 145 11.40 -10.23 -1.29
C HIS A 145 12.26 -11.44 -1.69
N GLU A 146 11.80 -12.66 -1.46
CA GLU A 146 12.47 -13.88 -1.91
C GLU A 146 12.02 -14.33 -3.32
N GLU A 147 11.60 -13.39 -4.13
CA GLU A 147 11.15 -13.60 -5.52
C GLU A 147 9.91 -14.47 -5.67
N GLU A 148 9.09 -14.54 -4.64
CA GLU A 148 7.83 -15.25 -4.64
C GLU A 148 6.68 -14.28 -4.92
N ILE A 149 5.84 -14.61 -5.90
CA ILE A 149 4.66 -13.83 -6.27
C ILE A 149 3.43 -14.72 -6.14
N MET A 150 2.48 -14.29 -5.32
CA MET A 150 1.21 -15.00 -5.11
C MET A 150 0.04 -14.08 -5.39
N LEU A 151 -0.95 -14.59 -6.12
CA LEU A 151 -2.22 -13.92 -6.36
C LEU A 151 -3.32 -14.65 -5.61
N GLY A 152 -4.18 -13.92 -4.92
CA GLY A 152 -5.33 -14.49 -4.23
C GLY A 152 -6.61 -13.72 -4.50
N ILE A 153 -7.71 -14.44 -4.60
CA ILE A 153 -9.06 -13.91 -4.73
C ILE A 153 -9.88 -14.48 -3.57
N LEU A 154 -10.45 -13.59 -2.74
CA LEU A 154 -11.14 -14.01 -1.52
C LEU A 154 -12.43 -14.76 -1.79
N SER A 155 -13.20 -14.30 -2.76
CA SER A 155 -14.52 -14.91 -3.03
C SER A 155 -14.86 -15.04 -4.50
#